data_85b5b29ca24414ba244ba347b9dac5a3
#
_entry.id   85b5b29ca24414ba244ba347b9dac5a3
#
_cell.length_a   1.000
_cell.length_b   1.000
_cell.length_c   1.000
_cell.angle_alpha   90.00
_cell.angle_beta   90.00
_cell.angle_gamma   90.00
#
_symmetry.space_group_name_H-M   'P 1'
#
loop_
_entity.id
_entity.type
_entity.pdbx_description
1 polymer ?
#
loop_
_entity_poly.entity_id
_entity_poly.type
_entity_poly.pdbx_seq_one_letter_code
_entity_poly.pdbx_strand_id
1 'polypeptide(L)'
;RIRLLEDRAGAVLVVRGQPCVATDMGARLCRHAQTVALLEESLRRDLPWVGTDTPTGARNTVRVAVNADSLATWFVAALQDFCASDDTLVDVAVDDQDHTGEWLQRGQVLGAVTSQAQAIQGCRSRKLGALRYCATAAPDYMRRWFAQGVNAASLALAPSLVFDHNDRLQERWVRRAVRKDVPLVAHRLP
;
A
#
# COMPACT_ATOMS: atom_id res chain seq x y z
N ARG A 1 2.44 -10.05 32.52
CA ARG A 1 1.18 -9.89 31.76
C ARG A 1 1.23 -10.69 30.45
N ILE A 2 2.27 -10.55 29.58
CA ILE A 2 2.38 -11.29 28.33
C ILE A 2 2.41 -12.81 28.56
N ARG A 3 3.22 -13.32 29.51
CA ARG A 3 3.27 -14.76 29.84
C ARG A 3 1.89 -15.32 30.21
N LEU A 4 1.11 -14.62 31.00
CA LEU A 4 -0.25 -15.05 31.37
C LEU A 4 -1.17 -15.11 30.14
N LEU A 5 -0.96 -14.25 29.15
CA LEU A 5 -1.70 -14.28 27.90
C LEU A 5 -1.25 -15.47 27.03
N GLU A 6 0.06 -15.74 26.97
CA GLU A 6 0.64 -16.89 26.31
C GLU A 6 0.12 -18.21 26.91
N ASP A 7 0.07 -18.30 28.25
CA ASP A 7 -0.47 -19.46 28.96
C ASP A 7 -1.94 -19.70 28.63
N ARG A 8 -2.76 -18.61 28.56
CA ARG A 8 -4.16 -18.70 28.16
C ARG A 8 -4.37 -19.02 26.69
N ALA A 9 -3.50 -18.51 25.83
CA ALA A 9 -3.56 -18.74 24.38
C ALA A 9 -3.01 -20.13 23.99
N GLY A 10 -2.29 -20.79 24.89
CA GLY A 10 -1.60 -22.05 24.63
C GLY A 10 -0.50 -21.92 23.57
N ALA A 11 0.04 -20.72 23.35
CA ALA A 11 1.02 -20.44 22.31
C ALA A 11 1.93 -19.27 22.69
N VAL A 12 3.19 -19.32 22.22
CA VAL A 12 4.13 -18.20 22.33
C VAL A 12 3.66 -17.07 21.40
N LEU A 13 3.46 -15.88 21.95
CA LEU A 13 2.97 -14.72 21.23
C LEU A 13 4.07 -13.72 20.85
N VAL A 14 5.20 -13.73 21.60
CA VAL A 14 6.31 -12.81 21.39
C VAL A 14 7.65 -13.55 21.40
N VAL A 15 8.42 -13.36 20.33
CA VAL A 15 9.83 -13.71 20.29
C VAL A 15 10.61 -12.61 20.98
N ARG A 16 11.30 -12.97 22.07
CA ARG A 16 12.07 -12.02 22.87
C ARG A 16 13.40 -11.74 22.20
N GLY A 17 13.68 -10.50 21.91
CA GLY A 17 14.90 -10.01 21.29
C GLY A 17 14.95 -8.48 21.34
N GLN A 18 15.95 -7.90 20.70
CA GLN A 18 16.02 -6.46 20.48
C GLN A 18 16.03 -6.20 18.96
N PRO A 19 14.89 -5.77 18.40
CA PRO A 19 13.58 -5.57 19.02
C PRO A 19 12.81 -6.86 19.33
N CYS A 20 11.84 -6.80 20.24
CA CYS A 20 10.85 -7.88 20.42
C CYS A 20 9.94 -7.96 19.19
N VAL A 21 9.69 -9.17 18.69
CA VAL A 21 8.89 -9.41 17.49
C VAL A 21 7.70 -10.31 17.84
N ALA A 22 6.51 -9.98 17.34
CA ALA A 22 5.36 -10.85 17.48
C ALA A 22 5.51 -12.13 16.66
N THR A 23 5.09 -13.28 17.20
CA THR A 23 4.88 -14.49 16.41
C THR A 23 3.67 -14.31 15.48
N ASP A 24 3.45 -15.24 14.54
CA ASP A 24 2.26 -15.20 13.68
C ASP A 24 0.96 -15.16 14.50
N MET A 25 0.89 -15.94 15.59
CA MET A 25 -0.23 -15.94 16.50
C MET A 25 -0.33 -14.61 17.26
N GLY A 26 0.79 -14.08 17.74
CA GLY A 26 0.86 -12.77 18.39
C GLY A 26 0.41 -11.65 17.45
N ALA A 27 0.86 -11.66 16.20
CA ALA A 27 0.46 -10.70 15.19
C ALA A 27 -1.04 -10.77 14.87
N ARG A 28 -1.62 -11.98 14.81
CA ARG A 28 -3.08 -12.16 14.65
C ARG A 28 -3.86 -11.56 15.82
N LEU A 29 -3.39 -11.77 17.05
CA LEU A 29 -4.03 -11.24 18.23
C LEU A 29 -3.94 -9.71 18.29
N CYS A 30 -2.80 -9.13 17.94
CA CYS A 30 -2.62 -7.68 17.84
C CYS A 30 -3.59 -7.08 16.82
N ARG A 31 -3.71 -7.68 15.63
CA ARG A 31 -4.66 -7.22 14.60
C ARG A 31 -6.11 -7.28 15.09
N HIS A 32 -6.49 -8.37 15.75
CA HIS A 32 -7.83 -8.49 16.33
C HIS A 32 -8.09 -7.38 17.36
N ALA A 33 -7.15 -7.15 18.28
CA ALA A 33 -7.25 -6.09 19.27
C ALA A 33 -7.38 -4.69 18.63
N GLN A 34 -6.63 -4.41 17.58
CA GLN A 34 -6.74 -3.16 16.81
C GLN A 34 -8.12 -3.01 16.15
N THR A 35 -8.64 -4.09 15.56
CA THR A 35 -9.97 -4.07 14.93
C THR A 35 -11.05 -3.80 15.98
N VAL A 36 -10.97 -4.45 17.14
CA VAL A 36 -11.92 -4.23 18.25
C VAL A 36 -11.85 -2.78 18.73
N ALA A 37 -10.65 -2.23 18.94
CA ALA A 37 -10.47 -0.85 19.36
C ALA A 37 -11.10 0.16 18.37
N LEU A 38 -10.98 -0.09 17.07
CA LEU A 38 -11.62 0.76 16.04
C LEU A 38 -13.15 0.65 16.06
N LEU A 39 -13.70 -0.55 16.26
CA LEU A 39 -15.13 -0.74 16.38
C LEU A 39 -15.69 -0.07 17.64
N GLU A 40 -14.99 -0.19 18.76
CA GLU A 40 -15.35 0.48 20.01
C GLU A 40 -15.30 2.01 19.87
N GLU A 41 -14.32 2.54 19.12
CA GLU A 41 -14.23 3.97 18.85
C GLU A 41 -15.37 4.45 17.95
N SER A 42 -15.70 3.68 16.90
CA SER A 42 -16.88 3.98 16.06
C SER A 42 -18.16 4.01 16.90
N LEU A 43 -18.33 3.03 17.78
CA LEU A 43 -19.48 2.97 18.68
C LEU A 43 -19.55 4.18 19.62
N ARG A 44 -18.42 4.61 20.18
CA ARG A 44 -18.34 5.80 21.05
C ARG A 44 -18.72 7.09 20.34
N ARG A 45 -18.38 7.21 19.06
CA ARG A 45 -18.81 8.36 18.23
C ARG A 45 -20.30 8.38 18.01
N ASP A 46 -20.87 7.21 17.70
CA ASP A 46 -22.31 7.08 17.46
C ASP A 46 -23.12 7.18 18.78
N LEU A 47 -22.56 6.74 19.89
CA LEU A 47 -23.18 6.65 21.21
C LEU A 47 -22.25 7.26 22.29
N PRO A 48 -22.20 8.59 22.44
CA PRO A 48 -21.25 9.28 23.36
C PRO A 48 -21.38 8.88 24.84
N TRP A 49 -22.52 8.29 25.25
CA TRP A 49 -22.75 7.81 26.63
C TRP A 49 -22.20 6.41 26.90
N VAL A 50 -21.70 5.70 25.88
CA VAL A 50 -21.09 4.38 26.03
C VAL A 50 -19.57 4.57 26.21
N GLY A 51 -19.02 4.19 27.34
CA GLY A 51 -17.56 4.10 27.54
C GLY A 51 -16.90 5.25 28.26
N THR A 52 -17.51 5.73 29.35
CA THR A 52 -16.92 6.78 30.21
C THR A 52 -15.64 6.36 30.98
N ASP A 53 -15.27 5.07 30.98
CA ASP A 53 -14.19 4.52 31.81
C ASP A 53 -12.88 4.26 31.05
N THR A 54 -12.77 4.63 29.78
CA THR A 54 -11.51 4.43 29.03
C THR A 54 -10.62 5.66 29.19
N PRO A 55 -9.31 5.48 29.45
CA PRO A 55 -8.38 6.61 29.55
C PRO A 55 -8.43 7.45 28.27
N THR A 56 -8.92 8.65 28.38
CA THR A 56 -8.86 9.69 27.35
C THR A 56 -7.39 9.97 27.04
N GLY A 57 -6.89 9.52 25.89
CA GLY A 57 -5.54 9.87 25.43
C GLY A 57 -4.86 8.92 24.46
N ALA A 58 -5.30 7.69 24.31
CA ALA A 58 -4.72 6.78 23.30
C ALA A 58 -5.40 6.99 21.94
N ARG A 59 -4.75 7.67 21.02
CA ARG A 59 -5.22 7.78 19.63
C ARG A 59 -5.10 6.42 18.95
N ASN A 60 -6.15 6.00 18.28
CA ASN A 60 -6.10 4.81 17.45
C ASN A 60 -5.22 5.05 16.23
N THR A 61 -4.48 4.02 15.82
CA THR A 61 -3.67 4.06 14.60
C THR A 61 -4.24 3.07 13.59
N VAL A 62 -4.55 3.57 12.41
CA VAL A 62 -4.98 2.75 11.26
C VAL A 62 -3.81 2.59 10.31
N ARG A 63 -3.45 1.35 10.02
CA ARG A 63 -2.42 1.06 9.03
C ARG A 63 -3.04 0.83 7.66
N VAL A 64 -2.54 1.56 6.64
CA VAL A 64 -3.01 1.47 5.25
C VAL A 64 -1.83 1.25 4.31
N ALA A 65 -2.05 0.46 3.26
CA ALA A 65 -1.06 0.31 2.19
C ALA A 65 -1.44 1.18 0.98
N VAL A 66 -0.46 1.87 0.43
CA VAL A 66 -0.66 2.73 -0.74
C VAL A 66 0.54 2.59 -1.68
N ASN A 67 0.31 2.67 -2.97
CA ASN A 67 1.41 2.71 -3.93
C ASN A 67 2.06 4.10 -3.99
N ALA A 68 3.34 4.13 -4.36
CA ALA A 68 4.16 5.35 -4.40
C ALA A 68 3.53 6.46 -5.25
N ASP A 69 2.95 6.13 -6.40
CA ASP A 69 2.33 7.11 -7.29
C ASP A 69 1.07 7.76 -6.68
N SER A 70 0.25 6.98 -6.00
CA SER A 70 -0.92 7.52 -5.27
C SER A 70 -0.47 8.41 -4.13
N LEU A 71 0.56 8.00 -3.38
CA LEU A 71 1.12 8.81 -2.29
C LEU A 71 1.68 10.13 -2.81
N ALA A 72 2.41 10.12 -3.93
CA ALA A 72 3.01 11.31 -4.53
C ALA A 72 2.00 12.25 -5.19
N THR A 73 0.77 11.82 -5.42
CA THR A 73 -0.23 12.62 -6.16
C THR A 73 -1.41 13.06 -5.29
N TRP A 74 -2.35 12.18 -5.05
CA TRP A 74 -3.66 12.53 -4.47
C TRP A 74 -3.84 12.09 -3.01
N PHE A 75 -3.11 11.06 -2.56
CA PHE A 75 -3.34 10.44 -1.26
C PHE A 75 -3.05 11.38 -0.09
N VAL A 76 -2.01 12.22 -0.21
CA VAL A 76 -1.65 13.18 0.85
C VAL A 76 -2.78 14.19 1.08
N ALA A 77 -3.41 14.69 0.02
CA ALA A 77 -4.56 15.60 0.16
C ALA A 77 -5.75 14.90 0.83
N ALA A 78 -6.06 13.67 0.43
CA ALA A 78 -7.11 12.88 1.06
C ALA A 78 -6.80 12.58 2.55
N LEU A 79 -5.53 12.36 2.89
CA LEU A 79 -5.10 12.16 4.27
C LEU A 79 -5.24 13.44 5.10
N GLN A 80 -4.93 14.60 4.52
CA GLN A 80 -5.14 15.91 5.18
C GLN A 80 -6.61 16.14 5.51
N ASP A 81 -7.52 15.88 4.56
CA ASP A 81 -8.97 16.01 4.77
C ASP A 81 -9.46 15.04 5.86
N PHE A 82 -8.95 13.80 5.87
CA PHE A 82 -9.26 12.82 6.91
C PHE A 82 -8.79 13.30 8.29
N CYS A 83 -7.54 13.71 8.43
CA CYS A 83 -6.97 14.17 9.70
C CYS A 83 -7.60 15.46 10.22
N ALA A 84 -8.20 16.28 9.35
CA ALA A 84 -8.96 17.46 9.76
C ALA A 84 -10.30 17.12 10.43
N SER A 85 -10.85 15.94 10.14
CA SER A 85 -12.17 15.49 10.63
C SER A 85 -12.10 14.37 11.67
N ASP A 86 -10.93 13.75 11.85
CA ASP A 86 -10.77 12.54 12.66
C ASP A 86 -9.43 12.53 13.40
N ASP A 87 -9.44 12.23 14.69
CA ASP A 87 -8.24 12.16 15.54
C ASP A 87 -7.42 10.86 15.38
N THR A 88 -7.86 9.96 14.48
CA THR A 88 -7.18 8.70 14.19
C THR A 88 -5.84 8.95 13.51
N LEU A 89 -4.78 8.32 14.02
CA LEU A 89 -3.46 8.33 13.37
C LEU A 89 -3.44 7.34 12.21
N VAL A 90 -2.69 7.68 11.17
CA VAL A 90 -2.52 6.82 10.01
C VAL A 90 -1.06 6.42 9.84
N ASP A 91 -0.80 5.12 9.84
CA ASP A 91 0.50 4.50 9.49
C ASP A 91 0.43 4.05 8.03
N VAL A 92 1.23 4.67 7.16
CA VAL A 92 1.22 4.41 5.72
C VAL A 92 2.35 3.47 5.36
N ALA A 93 2.01 2.28 4.87
CA ALA A 93 2.94 1.36 4.23
C ALA A 93 2.96 1.61 2.72
N VAL A 94 4.15 1.81 2.15
CA VAL A 94 4.31 2.04 0.71
C VAL A 94 4.80 0.78 0.04
N ASP A 95 4.11 0.34 -1.01
CA ASP A 95 4.47 -0.82 -1.81
C ASP A 95 4.01 -0.61 -3.27
N ASP A 96 4.34 -1.54 -4.16
CA ASP A 96 3.83 -1.53 -5.53
C ASP A 96 2.30 -1.73 -5.55
N GLN A 97 1.65 -1.12 -6.54
CA GLN A 97 0.19 -1.18 -6.69
C GLN A 97 -0.35 -2.61 -6.90
N ASP A 98 0.46 -3.50 -7.45
CA ASP A 98 0.09 -4.89 -7.71
C ASP A 98 0.26 -5.76 -6.43
N HIS A 99 1.02 -5.29 -5.42
CA HIS A 99 1.33 -5.99 -4.16
C HIS A 99 0.58 -5.46 -2.94
N THR A 100 0.07 -4.22 -2.98
CA THR A 100 -0.66 -3.63 -1.83
C THR A 100 -1.86 -4.48 -1.37
N GLY A 101 -2.48 -5.24 -2.27
CA GLY A 101 -3.56 -6.17 -1.94
C GLY A 101 -3.13 -7.34 -1.05
N GLU A 102 -1.88 -7.79 -1.13
CA GLU A 102 -1.36 -8.87 -0.30
C GLU A 102 -1.29 -8.49 1.18
N TRP A 103 -1.02 -7.21 1.49
CA TRP A 103 -1.01 -6.69 2.85
C TRP A 103 -2.38 -6.83 3.52
N LEU A 104 -3.47 -6.60 2.74
CA LEU A 104 -4.84 -6.85 3.22
C LEU A 104 -5.09 -8.33 3.45
N GLN A 105 -4.71 -9.20 2.53
CA GLN A 105 -4.91 -10.65 2.67
C GLN A 105 -4.17 -11.20 3.89
N ARG A 106 -2.97 -10.69 4.17
CA ARG A 106 -2.19 -11.04 5.36
C ARG A 106 -2.70 -10.34 6.63
N GLY A 107 -3.68 -9.44 6.52
CA GLY A 107 -4.20 -8.64 7.62
C GLY A 107 -3.16 -7.70 8.23
N GLN A 108 -2.17 -7.28 7.49
CA GLN A 108 -1.11 -6.36 7.94
C GLN A 108 -1.55 -4.89 7.85
N VAL A 109 -2.59 -4.62 7.08
CA VAL A 109 -3.22 -3.31 6.92
C VAL A 109 -4.74 -3.46 6.98
N LEU A 110 -5.45 -2.40 7.36
CA LEU A 110 -6.90 -2.34 7.38
C LEU A 110 -7.51 -1.82 6.07
N GLY A 111 -6.73 -1.12 5.29
CA GLY A 111 -7.10 -0.61 3.98
C GLY A 111 -5.92 -0.65 3.02
N ALA A 112 -6.19 -0.77 1.73
CA ALA A 112 -5.16 -0.66 0.70
C ALA A 112 -5.70 0.03 -0.55
N VAL A 113 -4.84 0.84 -1.16
CA VAL A 113 -5.02 1.34 -2.52
C VAL A 113 -4.33 0.37 -3.47
N THR A 114 -5.10 -0.30 -4.31
CA THR A 114 -4.59 -1.36 -5.19
C THR A 114 -5.13 -1.21 -6.61
N SER A 115 -4.40 -1.74 -7.58
CA SER A 115 -4.85 -1.87 -8.97
C SER A 115 -5.72 -3.12 -9.19
N GLN A 116 -5.81 -4.02 -8.22
CA GLN A 116 -6.57 -5.26 -8.35
C GLN A 116 -8.06 -4.97 -8.47
N ALA A 117 -8.66 -5.44 -9.57
CA ALA A 117 -10.10 -5.31 -9.82
C ALA A 117 -10.94 -6.31 -9.01
N GLN A 118 -10.36 -7.44 -8.61
CA GLN A 118 -11.07 -8.48 -7.86
C GLN A 118 -11.13 -8.12 -6.38
N ALA A 119 -12.32 -8.25 -5.80
CA ALA A 119 -12.50 -8.05 -4.38
C ALA A 119 -11.74 -9.13 -3.58
N ILE A 120 -11.01 -8.69 -2.58
CA ILE A 120 -10.35 -9.58 -1.62
C ILE A 120 -11.42 -10.11 -0.65
N GLN A 121 -11.41 -11.41 -0.39
CA GLN A 121 -12.38 -12.04 0.50
C GLN A 121 -12.39 -11.37 1.88
N GLY A 122 -13.57 -11.00 2.36
CA GLY A 122 -13.76 -10.31 3.64
C GLY A 122 -13.50 -8.80 3.58
N CYS A 123 -13.16 -8.24 2.42
CA CYS A 123 -12.92 -6.80 2.24
C CYS A 123 -14.00 -6.16 1.35
N ARG A 124 -14.30 -4.89 1.63
CA ARG A 124 -15.08 -4.06 0.72
C ARG A 124 -14.14 -3.40 -0.29
N SER A 125 -14.50 -3.45 -1.57
CA SER A 125 -13.77 -2.75 -2.62
C SER A 125 -14.60 -1.60 -3.16
N ARG A 126 -13.97 -0.44 -3.35
CA ARG A 126 -14.58 0.75 -3.95
C ARG A 126 -13.66 1.28 -5.04
N LYS A 127 -14.20 1.43 -6.25
CA LYS A 127 -13.46 2.06 -7.35
C LYS A 127 -13.27 3.55 -7.05
N LEU A 128 -12.02 4.01 -7.03
CA LEU A 128 -11.66 5.42 -6.81
C LEU A 128 -11.47 6.18 -8.12
N GLY A 129 -11.06 5.49 -9.19
CA GLY A 129 -10.77 6.12 -10.47
C GLY A 129 -9.66 5.38 -11.20
N ALA A 130 -8.88 6.11 -11.99
CA ALA A 130 -7.70 5.60 -12.67
C ALA A 130 -6.59 6.65 -12.70
N LEU A 131 -5.36 6.25 -12.44
CA LEU A 131 -4.17 7.04 -12.72
C LEU A 131 -3.84 6.93 -14.21
N ARG A 132 -3.65 8.08 -14.84
CA ARG A 132 -3.24 8.14 -16.24
C ARG A 132 -1.72 8.25 -16.31
N TYR A 133 -1.08 7.19 -16.77
CA TYR A 133 0.35 7.19 -17.04
C TYR A 133 0.63 7.64 -18.47
N CYS A 134 1.63 8.50 -18.62
CA CYS A 134 2.09 8.97 -19.91
C CYS A 134 3.58 8.64 -20.06
N ALA A 135 3.99 8.09 -21.19
CA ALA A 135 5.40 7.96 -21.50
C ALA A 135 5.99 9.36 -21.71
N THR A 136 7.03 9.68 -20.97
CA THR A 136 7.71 10.97 -21.01
C THR A 136 9.19 10.78 -21.23
N ALA A 137 9.82 11.72 -21.91
CA ALA A 137 11.25 11.73 -22.14
C ALA A 137 11.78 13.15 -22.34
N ALA A 138 13.02 13.41 -21.94
CA ALA A 138 13.68 14.68 -22.19
C ALA A 138 13.92 14.89 -23.69
N PRO A 139 13.90 16.14 -24.22
CA PRO A 139 14.14 16.41 -25.63
C PRO A 139 15.46 15.85 -26.15
N ASP A 140 16.55 15.90 -25.35
CA ASP A 140 17.86 15.38 -25.73
C ASP A 140 17.87 13.86 -25.84
N TYR A 141 17.15 13.18 -24.93
CA TYR A 141 16.97 11.75 -24.99
C TYR A 141 16.19 11.34 -26.24
N MET A 142 15.13 12.07 -26.60
CA MET A 142 14.38 11.84 -27.84
C MET A 142 15.26 12.02 -29.08
N ARG A 143 16.07 13.08 -29.14
CA ARG A 143 17.01 13.30 -30.25
C ARG A 143 18.03 12.17 -30.39
N ARG A 144 18.54 11.69 -29.26
CA ARG A 144 19.58 10.66 -29.23
C ARG A 144 19.07 9.28 -29.65
N TRP A 145 17.92 8.87 -29.10
CA TRP A 145 17.47 7.49 -29.21
C TRP A 145 16.33 7.29 -30.22
N PHE A 146 15.58 8.34 -30.50
CA PHE A 146 14.36 8.26 -31.29
C PHE A 146 14.37 9.20 -32.50
N ALA A 147 15.54 9.57 -33.00
CA ALA A 147 15.69 10.41 -34.19
C ALA A 147 14.98 9.78 -35.42
N GLN A 148 14.94 8.46 -35.51
CA GLN A 148 14.25 7.70 -36.57
C GLN A 148 12.84 7.25 -36.16
N GLY A 149 12.25 7.86 -35.11
CA GLY A 149 10.96 7.53 -34.57
C GLY A 149 10.99 6.44 -33.50
N VAL A 150 9.84 6.31 -32.82
CA VAL A 150 9.61 5.31 -31.77
C VAL A 150 9.20 4.00 -32.43
N ASN A 151 10.07 3.01 -32.42
CA ASN A 151 9.83 1.69 -32.98
C ASN A 151 10.52 0.60 -32.14
N ALA A 152 10.31 -0.67 -32.49
CA ALA A 152 10.84 -1.78 -31.72
C ALA A 152 12.38 -1.78 -31.61
N ALA A 153 13.08 -1.38 -32.68
CA ALA A 153 14.55 -1.32 -32.69
C ALA A 153 15.08 -0.19 -31.78
N SER A 154 14.51 1.01 -31.88
CA SER A 154 14.89 2.13 -31.02
C SER A 154 14.57 1.87 -29.56
N LEU A 155 13.43 1.27 -29.23
CA LEU A 155 13.03 0.92 -27.87
C LEU A 155 13.92 -0.17 -27.25
N ALA A 156 14.42 -1.12 -28.04
CA ALA A 156 15.34 -2.15 -27.56
C ALA A 156 16.72 -1.60 -27.13
N LEU A 157 17.11 -0.44 -27.66
CA LEU A 157 18.40 0.17 -27.38
C LEU A 157 18.32 1.32 -26.38
N ALA A 158 17.19 2.02 -26.33
CA ALA A 158 17.00 3.20 -25.50
C ALA A 158 16.82 2.81 -24.02
N PRO A 159 17.69 3.29 -23.08
CA PRO A 159 17.57 2.93 -21.67
C PRO A 159 16.33 3.57 -21.04
N SER A 160 15.46 2.78 -20.48
CA SER A 160 14.26 3.23 -19.76
C SER A 160 14.48 3.31 -18.25
N LEU A 161 13.62 4.03 -17.56
CA LEU A 161 13.52 4.02 -16.09
C LEU A 161 12.37 3.10 -15.67
N VAL A 162 12.65 2.23 -14.72
CA VAL A 162 11.68 1.29 -14.14
C VAL A 162 11.80 1.39 -12.63
N PHE A 163 10.68 1.33 -11.91
CA PHE A 163 10.68 1.48 -10.46
C PHE A 163 11.42 0.30 -9.80
N ASP A 164 10.95 -0.93 -10.01
CA ASP A 164 11.56 -2.14 -9.46
C ASP A 164 11.46 -3.34 -10.42
N HIS A 165 11.72 -4.55 -9.90
CA HIS A 165 11.68 -5.79 -10.68
C HIS A 165 10.27 -6.26 -11.02
N ASN A 166 9.25 -5.79 -10.30
CA ASN A 166 7.86 -6.18 -10.44
C ASN A 166 7.08 -5.20 -11.34
N ASP A 167 7.59 -3.97 -11.50
CA ASP A 167 6.96 -2.95 -12.33
C ASP A 167 6.97 -3.35 -13.82
N ARG A 168 5.76 -3.53 -14.38
CA ARG A 168 5.51 -3.90 -15.79
C ARG A 168 4.92 -2.76 -16.61
N LEU A 169 4.92 -1.54 -16.09
CA LEU A 169 4.26 -0.40 -16.72
C LEU A 169 4.87 -0.09 -18.09
N GLN A 170 6.21 -0.04 -18.17
CA GLN A 170 6.97 0.24 -19.39
C GLN A 170 6.78 -0.86 -20.43
N GLU A 171 6.84 -2.13 -20.04
CA GLU A 171 6.61 -3.27 -20.94
C GLU A 171 5.20 -3.24 -21.53
N ARG A 172 4.19 -2.96 -20.69
CA ARG A 172 2.79 -2.83 -21.13
C ARG A 172 2.60 -1.68 -22.12
N TRP A 173 3.28 -0.55 -21.87
CA TRP A 173 3.24 0.59 -22.79
C TRP A 173 3.91 0.27 -24.12
N VAL A 174 5.11 -0.31 -24.11
CA VAL A 174 5.85 -0.71 -25.31
C VAL A 174 5.03 -1.69 -26.15
N ARG A 175 4.46 -2.72 -25.52
CA ARG A 175 3.60 -3.68 -26.22
C ARG A 175 2.39 -3.01 -26.92
N ARG A 176 1.82 -1.98 -26.30
CA ARG A 176 0.73 -1.19 -26.92
C ARG A 176 1.23 -0.32 -28.08
N ALA A 177 2.39 0.33 -27.91
CA ALA A 177 2.95 1.29 -28.87
C ALA A 177 3.41 0.58 -30.16
N VAL A 178 4.14 -0.54 -30.05
CA VAL A 178 4.76 -1.21 -31.21
C VAL A 178 4.12 -2.59 -31.52
N ARG A 179 3.12 -3.03 -30.74
CA ARG A 179 2.39 -4.30 -30.90
C ARG A 179 3.31 -5.54 -30.90
N LYS A 180 4.43 -5.44 -30.21
CA LYS A 180 5.42 -6.50 -30.05
C LYS A 180 6.00 -6.46 -28.67
N ASP A 181 6.45 -7.60 -28.17
CA ASP A 181 7.30 -7.67 -26.98
C ASP A 181 8.70 -7.28 -27.38
N VAL A 182 9.26 -6.31 -26.64
CA VAL A 182 10.60 -5.80 -26.86
C VAL A 182 11.34 -5.88 -25.52
N PRO A 183 12.50 -6.55 -25.46
CA PRO A 183 13.32 -6.53 -24.26
C PRO A 183 13.83 -5.10 -24.03
N LEU A 184 13.59 -4.57 -22.84
CA LEU A 184 13.99 -3.20 -22.48
C LEU A 184 15.32 -3.19 -21.74
N VAL A 185 16.21 -2.28 -22.12
CA VAL A 185 17.35 -1.88 -21.29
C VAL A 185 16.83 -0.92 -20.24
N ALA A 186 17.00 -1.21 -18.95
CA ALA A 186 16.39 -0.42 -17.90
C ALA A 186 17.34 -0.10 -16.75
N HIS A 187 17.29 1.15 -16.30
CA HIS A 187 17.73 1.55 -14.97
C HIS A 187 16.59 1.36 -13.99
N ARG A 188 16.88 0.85 -12.81
CA ARG A 188 15.89 0.66 -11.73
C ARG A 188 16.14 1.69 -10.64
N LEU A 189 15.12 2.49 -10.36
CA LEU A 189 15.16 3.60 -9.41
C LEU A 189 13.85 3.55 -8.57
N PRO A 190 13.89 2.88 -7.40
CA PRO A 190 12.76 2.87 -6.46
C PRO A 190 12.56 4.22 -5.77
#